data_be9bf44a50d0b59fc1642a8ee8373cc0
#
_entry.id   be9bf44a50d0b59fc1642a8ee8373cc0
#
_cell.length_a   1.000
_cell.length_b   1.000
_cell.length_c   1.000
_cell.angle_alpha   90.00
_cell.angle_beta   90.00
_cell.angle_gamma   90.00
#
_symmetry.space_group_name_H-M   'P 1'
#
loop_
_entity.id
_entity.type
_entity.pdbx_description
1 polymer ?
#
loop_
_entity_poly.entity_id
_entity_poly.type
_entity_poly.pdbx_seq_one_letter_code
_entity_poly.pdbx_strand_id
1 'polypeptide(L)'
;GIGAVKSSFNTSEGAVVDYVDPADLVYSYTESPYFDDIYYVGEVKSIPINELAKQFPHLTQEDLEDIVKNKSYNQANYNNNSYNSKEEDNNKVQVLYFNYKTYMNEVYKVKETGTGADKILPKDDTFNPPEDVDNFGKLHRSIECLYDGALILGSNKLLKWEMAKNMMRPKSDFTKVKMNYAIVAPRMYKGRIESLVQRITGFADMIQ
;
A
#
# COMPACT_ATOMS: atom_id res chain seq x y z
N GLY A 1 12.19 -17.46 -6.43
CA GLY A 1 11.19 -17.23 -5.41
C GLY A 1 11.11 -15.79 -4.97
N ILE A 2 10.04 -15.46 -4.34
CA ILE A 2 9.73 -14.15 -3.74
C ILE A 2 9.31 -14.38 -2.29
N GLY A 3 9.68 -13.48 -1.40
CA GLY A 3 9.22 -13.44 -0.01
C GLY A 3 8.67 -12.05 0.30
N ALA A 4 7.59 -11.98 1.07
CA ALA A 4 6.96 -10.74 1.44
C ALA A 4 6.50 -10.75 2.91
N VAL A 5 6.69 -9.63 3.58
CA VAL A 5 6.17 -9.38 4.92
C VAL A 5 5.58 -7.97 4.98
N LYS A 6 4.59 -7.80 5.84
CA LYS A 6 3.95 -6.52 6.11
C LYS A 6 4.28 -6.07 7.52
N SER A 7 4.72 -4.84 7.66
CA SER A 7 4.97 -4.22 8.96
C SER A 7 3.79 -3.31 9.32
N SER A 8 3.24 -3.48 10.50
CA SER A 8 2.21 -2.62 11.06
C SER A 8 2.60 -2.17 12.46
N PHE A 9 2.01 -1.09 12.93
CA PHE A 9 2.19 -0.61 14.29
C PHE A 9 0.84 -0.51 14.98
N ASN A 10 0.75 -1.21 16.11
CA ASN A 10 -0.43 -1.19 16.98
C ASN A 10 -0.01 -0.68 18.35
N THR A 11 -0.81 0.21 18.95
CA THR A 11 -0.51 0.78 20.27
C THR A 11 -0.52 -0.26 21.39
N SER A 12 -1.22 -1.39 21.23
CA SER A 12 -1.27 -2.47 22.22
C SER A 12 -0.12 -3.48 22.08
N GLU A 13 0.35 -3.74 20.86
CA GLU A 13 1.34 -4.79 20.57
C GLU A 13 2.69 -4.22 20.10
N GLY A 14 2.73 -2.93 19.76
CA GLY A 14 3.91 -2.27 19.20
C GLY A 14 4.07 -2.57 17.70
N ALA A 15 5.29 -2.85 17.27
CA ALA A 15 5.59 -3.20 15.90
C ALA A 15 5.26 -4.69 15.65
N VAL A 16 4.38 -4.95 14.71
CA VAL A 16 3.97 -6.29 14.28
C VAL A 16 4.45 -6.54 12.86
N VAL A 17 4.94 -7.73 12.60
CA VAL A 17 5.36 -8.17 11.27
C VAL A 17 4.56 -9.42 10.89
N ASP A 18 3.73 -9.27 9.87
CA ASP A 18 2.87 -10.31 9.34
C ASP A 18 3.44 -10.90 8.06
N TYR A 19 3.27 -12.19 7.88
CA TYR A 19 3.56 -12.87 6.62
C TYR A 19 2.53 -12.48 5.56
N VAL A 20 3.00 -12.25 4.33
CA VAL A 20 2.15 -12.02 3.16
C VAL A 20 2.40 -13.14 2.17
N ASP A 21 1.34 -13.82 1.74
CA ASP A 21 1.48 -14.85 0.71
C ASP A 21 1.83 -14.18 -0.63
N PRO A 22 2.94 -14.59 -1.25
CA PRO A 22 3.31 -14.06 -2.57
C PRO A 22 2.27 -14.30 -3.67
N ALA A 23 1.39 -15.30 -3.52
CA ALA A 23 0.31 -15.57 -4.46
C ALA A 23 -0.78 -14.48 -4.45
N ASP A 24 -0.97 -13.83 -3.30
CA ASP A 24 -1.96 -12.78 -3.10
C ASP A 24 -1.38 -11.37 -3.23
N LEU A 25 -0.08 -11.27 -3.50
CA LEU A 25 0.64 -10.01 -3.57
C LEU A 25 0.43 -9.31 -4.92
N VAL A 26 0.08 -8.03 -4.85
CA VAL A 26 -0.06 -7.14 -6.01
C VAL A 26 0.91 -5.98 -5.86
N TYR A 27 1.67 -5.66 -6.89
CA TYR A 27 2.67 -4.58 -6.85
C TYR A 27 2.88 -3.94 -8.22
N SER A 28 3.40 -2.71 -8.22
CA SER A 28 3.79 -2.03 -9.46
C SER A 28 5.05 -2.66 -10.06
N TYR A 29 5.20 -2.52 -11.38
CA TYR A 29 6.38 -3.03 -12.06
C TYR A 29 7.67 -2.52 -11.41
N THR A 30 8.64 -3.42 -11.26
CA THR A 30 9.97 -3.13 -10.74
C THR A 30 11.01 -4.04 -11.36
N GLU A 31 12.24 -3.55 -11.46
CA GLU A 31 13.42 -4.35 -11.81
C GLU A 31 14.36 -4.55 -10.60
N SER A 32 14.05 -3.89 -9.48
CA SER A 32 14.82 -4.02 -8.23
C SER A 32 14.44 -5.29 -7.48
N PRO A 33 15.40 -6.16 -7.12
CA PRO A 33 15.14 -7.34 -6.32
C PRO A 33 14.64 -7.03 -4.90
N TYR A 34 14.76 -5.78 -4.45
CA TYR A 34 14.31 -5.29 -3.14
C TYR A 34 13.03 -4.45 -3.21
N PHE A 35 12.47 -4.24 -4.42
CA PHE A 35 11.23 -3.50 -4.63
C PHE A 35 11.25 -2.06 -4.09
N ASP A 36 12.39 -1.39 -4.15
CA ASP A 36 12.57 -0.04 -3.61
C ASP A 36 11.89 1.04 -4.46
N ASP A 37 11.66 0.78 -5.75
CA ASP A 37 11.14 1.69 -6.76
C ASP A 37 9.62 1.58 -6.97
N ILE A 38 8.95 0.68 -6.25
CA ILE A 38 7.50 0.50 -6.37
C ILE A 38 6.73 1.70 -5.82
N TYR A 39 5.61 2.04 -6.45
CA TYR A 39 4.72 3.10 -6.01
C TYR A 39 3.38 2.60 -5.48
N TYR A 40 3.00 1.36 -5.73
CA TYR A 40 1.93 0.69 -5.01
C TYR A 40 2.29 -0.77 -4.72
N VAL A 41 1.74 -1.26 -3.63
CA VAL A 41 1.81 -2.65 -3.20
C VAL A 41 0.58 -2.99 -2.37
N GLY A 42 0.09 -4.18 -2.51
CA GLY A 42 -1.07 -4.64 -1.74
C GLY A 42 -1.17 -6.15 -1.69
N GLU A 43 -2.14 -6.61 -0.92
CA GLU A 43 -2.49 -8.02 -0.75
C GLU A 43 -3.98 -8.22 -0.95
N VAL A 44 -4.35 -9.29 -1.61
CA VAL A 44 -5.75 -9.70 -1.78
C VAL A 44 -6.09 -10.66 -0.65
N LYS A 45 -7.10 -10.31 0.16
CA LYS A 45 -7.59 -11.16 1.24
C LYS A 45 -9.04 -11.55 1.00
N SER A 46 -9.34 -12.83 1.17
CA SER A 46 -10.71 -13.34 1.20
C SER A 46 -11.24 -13.28 2.62
N ILE A 47 -12.16 -12.34 2.89
CA ILE A 47 -12.74 -12.14 4.22
C ILE A 47 -14.24 -12.41 4.22
N PRO A 48 -14.80 -12.95 5.31
CA PRO A 48 -16.25 -13.11 5.46
C PRO A 48 -16.95 -11.76 5.51
N ILE A 49 -18.17 -11.70 4.99
CA ILE A 49 -18.98 -10.46 4.98
C ILE A 49 -19.19 -9.89 6.38
N ASN A 50 -19.36 -10.75 7.37
CA ASN A 50 -19.52 -10.34 8.77
C ASN A 50 -18.28 -9.63 9.32
N GLU A 51 -17.10 -10.07 8.89
CA GLU A 51 -15.85 -9.44 9.27
C GLU A 51 -15.65 -8.12 8.51
N LEU A 52 -16.04 -8.08 7.22
CA LEU A 52 -16.04 -6.84 6.44
C LEU A 52 -16.90 -5.76 7.13
N ALA A 53 -18.09 -6.11 7.59
CA ALA A 53 -18.98 -5.18 8.30
C ALA A 53 -18.37 -4.67 9.63
N LYS A 54 -17.59 -5.50 10.34
CA LYS A 54 -16.87 -5.07 11.55
C LYS A 54 -15.71 -4.12 11.24
N GLN A 55 -14.95 -4.41 10.19
CA GLN A 55 -13.81 -3.59 9.81
C GLN A 55 -14.23 -2.23 9.24
N PHE A 56 -15.38 -2.19 8.55
CA PHE A 56 -15.90 -1.00 7.88
C PHE A 56 -17.33 -0.67 8.32
N PRO A 57 -17.51 -0.11 9.54
CA PRO A 57 -18.85 0.12 10.12
C PRO A 57 -19.66 1.20 9.39
N HIS A 58 -19.07 1.91 8.43
CA HIS A 58 -19.76 2.88 7.58
C HIS A 58 -20.54 2.24 6.42
N LEU A 59 -20.36 0.93 6.18
CA LEU A 59 -21.12 0.21 5.17
C LEU A 59 -22.57 0.01 5.63
N THR A 60 -23.51 0.37 4.76
CA THR A 60 -24.94 0.12 5.01
C THR A 60 -25.29 -1.34 4.67
N GLN A 61 -26.43 -1.81 5.13
CA GLN A 61 -26.90 -3.14 4.78
C GLN A 61 -27.16 -3.30 3.28
N GLU A 62 -27.67 -2.25 2.63
CA GLU A 62 -27.85 -2.20 1.17
C GLU A 62 -26.53 -2.36 0.44
N ASP A 63 -25.48 -1.71 0.92
CA ASP A 63 -24.12 -1.85 0.37
C ASP A 63 -23.61 -3.29 0.46
N LEU A 64 -23.82 -3.95 1.60
CA LEU A 64 -23.41 -5.35 1.79
C LEU A 64 -24.19 -6.30 0.87
N GLU A 65 -25.48 -6.09 0.68
CA GLU A 65 -26.29 -6.87 -0.25
C GLU A 65 -25.85 -6.69 -1.71
N ASP A 66 -25.51 -5.47 -2.11
CA ASP A 66 -24.99 -5.18 -3.45
C ASP A 66 -23.61 -5.81 -3.69
N ILE A 67 -22.77 -5.81 -2.68
CA ILE A 67 -21.47 -6.49 -2.73
C ILE A 67 -21.66 -8.00 -2.94
N VAL A 68 -22.61 -8.61 -2.25
CA VAL A 68 -22.94 -10.05 -2.39
C VAL A 68 -23.50 -10.36 -3.78
N LYS A 69 -24.39 -9.54 -4.29
CA LYS A 69 -24.98 -9.72 -5.64
C LYS A 69 -23.93 -9.60 -6.74
N ASN A 70 -23.06 -8.60 -6.65
CA ASN A 70 -22.00 -8.36 -7.65
C ASN A 70 -20.86 -9.37 -7.59
N LYS A 71 -20.67 -10.03 -6.45
CA LYS A 71 -19.70 -11.09 -6.27
C LYS A 71 -19.90 -12.27 -7.23
N SER A 72 -21.15 -12.71 -7.40
CA SER A 72 -21.49 -13.87 -8.24
C SER A 72 -21.07 -13.71 -9.70
N TYR A 73 -20.92 -12.48 -10.19
CA TYR A 73 -20.59 -12.22 -11.60
C TYR A 73 -19.09 -12.33 -11.92
N ASN A 74 -18.19 -12.06 -10.94
CA ASN A 74 -16.76 -11.93 -11.18
C ASN A 74 -15.91 -13.08 -10.62
N GLN A 75 -16.45 -13.89 -9.72
CA GLN A 75 -15.71 -15.00 -9.11
C GLN A 75 -15.42 -16.14 -10.10
N ALA A 76 -16.18 -16.25 -11.17
CA ALA A 76 -15.99 -17.25 -12.22
C ALA A 76 -14.65 -17.07 -13.00
N ASN A 77 -14.05 -15.90 -12.97
CA ASN A 77 -12.85 -15.60 -13.75
C ASN A 77 -11.51 -15.72 -13.00
N TYR A 78 -11.52 -15.74 -11.67
CA TYR A 78 -10.26 -15.72 -10.87
C TYR A 78 -9.92 -17.01 -10.13
N ASN A 79 -10.86 -17.92 -9.92
CA ASN A 79 -10.63 -19.15 -9.13
C ASN A 79 -10.68 -20.43 -9.97
N ASN A 80 -9.72 -20.62 -10.87
CA ASN A 80 -9.59 -21.90 -11.59
C ASN A 80 -8.77 -22.96 -10.81
N ASN A 81 -8.33 -22.71 -9.57
CA ASN A 81 -7.39 -23.60 -8.88
C ASN A 81 -7.75 -24.01 -7.44
N SER A 82 -9.00 -23.84 -6.99
CA SER A 82 -9.36 -24.34 -5.65
C SER A 82 -10.15 -25.65 -5.73
N TYR A 83 -9.50 -26.73 -5.36
CA TYR A 83 -10.07 -28.10 -5.29
C TYR A 83 -10.97 -28.33 -4.08
N ASN A 84 -11.24 -27.34 -3.22
CA ASN A 84 -12.03 -27.53 -1.99
C ASN A 84 -13.14 -26.49 -1.81
N SER A 85 -14.35 -27.05 -1.66
CA SER A 85 -15.58 -26.53 -1.04
C SER A 85 -16.27 -25.30 -1.69
N LYS A 86 -17.22 -25.61 -2.53
CA LYS A 86 -18.16 -24.65 -3.13
C LYS A 86 -19.14 -23.97 -2.15
N GLU A 87 -19.28 -24.45 -0.92
CA GLU A 87 -20.26 -23.93 0.07
C GLU A 87 -19.66 -22.87 1.01
N GLU A 88 -18.38 -22.98 1.41
CA GLU A 88 -17.73 -21.98 2.27
C GLU A 88 -17.38 -20.68 1.51
N ASP A 89 -17.18 -20.73 0.20
CA ASP A 89 -16.81 -19.59 -0.62
C ASP A 89 -17.95 -18.59 -0.85
N ASN A 90 -19.20 -18.99 -0.64
CA ASN A 90 -20.35 -18.13 -0.92
C ASN A 90 -20.48 -16.94 0.04
N ASN A 91 -19.80 -16.94 1.18
CA ASN A 91 -19.89 -15.86 2.18
C ASN A 91 -18.62 -15.03 2.34
N LYS A 92 -17.60 -15.24 1.50
CA LYS A 92 -16.34 -14.49 1.51
C LYS A 92 -16.28 -13.49 0.35
N VAL A 93 -15.67 -12.35 0.59
CA VAL A 93 -15.44 -11.29 -0.39
C VAL A 93 -13.95 -11.05 -0.51
N GLN A 94 -13.47 -10.85 -1.73
CA GLN A 94 -12.07 -10.50 -1.98
C GLN A 94 -11.89 -8.99 -1.83
N VAL A 95 -11.00 -8.61 -0.93
CA VAL A 95 -10.63 -7.22 -0.65
C VAL A 95 -9.16 -7.05 -0.93
N LEU A 96 -8.82 -6.08 -1.75
CA LEU A 96 -7.46 -5.63 -1.98
C LEU A 96 -7.12 -4.56 -0.93
N TYR A 97 -6.22 -4.88 0.00
CA TYR A 97 -5.60 -3.90 0.90
C TYR A 97 -4.29 -3.45 0.28
N PHE A 98 -4.11 -2.15 0.11
CA PHE A 98 -2.95 -1.65 -0.60
C PHE A 98 -2.40 -0.35 -0.01
N ASN A 99 -1.11 -0.15 -0.19
CA ASN A 99 -0.44 1.11 0.01
C ASN A 99 -0.14 1.76 -1.33
N TYR A 100 -0.34 3.06 -1.42
CA TYR A 100 -0.03 3.87 -2.58
C TYR A 100 0.87 5.02 -2.19
N LYS A 101 2.02 5.14 -2.84
CA LYS A 101 3.00 6.18 -2.61
C LYS A 101 2.76 7.34 -3.57
N THR A 102 2.67 8.54 -3.05
CA THR A 102 2.49 9.77 -3.80
C THR A 102 3.26 10.91 -3.15
N TYR A 103 3.07 12.12 -3.65
CA TYR A 103 3.73 13.30 -3.13
C TYR A 103 2.72 14.26 -2.54
N MET A 104 3.11 14.91 -1.46
CA MET A 104 2.40 16.07 -0.92
C MET A 104 3.34 17.27 -0.83
N ASN A 105 2.79 18.44 -1.00
CA ASN A 105 3.52 19.68 -0.81
C ASN A 105 3.38 20.16 0.62
N GLU A 106 4.51 20.47 1.24
CA GLU A 106 4.55 21.16 2.52
C GLU A 106 4.96 22.60 2.27
N VAL A 107 4.13 23.53 2.75
CA VAL A 107 4.37 24.98 2.63
C VAL A 107 4.62 25.54 4.02
N TYR A 108 5.69 26.29 4.16
CA TYR A 108 6.07 26.96 5.39
C TYR A 108 6.19 28.47 5.17
N LYS A 109 5.65 29.22 6.09
CA LYS A 109 5.91 30.64 6.24
C LYS A 109 7.19 30.80 7.07
N VAL A 110 8.19 31.42 6.52
CA VAL A 110 9.40 31.85 7.23
C VAL A 110 9.25 33.32 7.57
N LYS A 111 9.37 33.67 8.84
CA LYS A 111 9.37 35.06 9.31
C LYS A 111 10.67 35.31 10.06
N GLU A 112 11.46 36.24 9.57
CA GLU A 112 12.60 36.77 10.31
C GLU A 112 12.10 37.61 11.48
N THR A 113 12.58 37.29 12.70
CA THR A 113 12.27 38.04 13.90
C THR A 113 13.28 39.18 14.09
N GLY A 114 12.92 40.24 14.78
CA GLY A 114 13.82 41.36 15.05
C GLY A 114 15.11 41.02 15.81
N THR A 115 15.28 39.77 16.23
CA THR A 115 16.48 39.20 16.85
C THR A 115 17.33 38.40 15.87
N GLY A 116 17.00 38.38 14.55
CA GLY A 116 17.70 37.62 13.53
C GLY A 116 17.43 36.11 13.52
N ALA A 117 16.46 35.63 14.30
CA ALA A 117 16.05 34.24 14.29
C ALA A 117 14.84 34.01 13.38
N ASP A 118 14.87 32.94 12.58
CA ASP A 118 13.76 32.57 11.71
C ASP A 118 12.67 31.82 12.49
N LYS A 119 11.43 32.28 12.37
CA LYS A 119 10.25 31.57 12.86
C LYS A 119 9.55 30.88 11.68
N ILE A 120 9.54 29.54 11.72
CA ILE A 120 8.92 28.71 10.67
C ILE A 120 7.57 28.22 11.15
N LEU A 121 6.53 28.47 10.33
CA LEU A 121 5.15 28.05 10.61
C LEU A 121 4.58 27.29 9.42
N PRO A 122 3.98 26.10 9.61
CA PRO A 122 3.29 25.38 8.52
C PRO A 122 2.09 26.19 8.03
N LYS A 123 1.85 26.17 6.74
CA LYS A 123 0.75 26.84 6.04
C LYS A 123 0.17 25.91 4.98
N ASP A 124 -1.04 26.23 4.52
CA ASP A 124 -1.68 25.58 3.40
C ASP A 124 -1.02 25.98 2.07
N ASP A 125 -1.22 25.17 1.05
CA ASP A 125 -0.65 25.35 -0.29
C ASP A 125 -1.04 26.71 -0.92
N THR A 126 -2.19 27.25 -0.52
CA THR A 126 -2.72 28.55 -1.00
C THR A 126 -2.01 29.76 -0.38
N PHE A 127 -1.11 29.56 0.60
CA PHE A 127 -0.42 30.65 1.26
C PHE A 127 0.52 31.38 0.30
N ASN A 128 0.33 32.69 0.17
CA ASN A 128 1.26 33.62 -0.45
C ASN A 128 1.73 34.65 0.57
N PRO A 129 3.04 34.94 0.66
CA PRO A 129 3.53 35.98 1.52
C PRO A 129 3.02 37.37 1.02
N PRO A 130 2.79 38.33 1.93
CA PRO A 130 2.47 39.71 1.50
C PRO A 130 3.62 40.32 0.71
N GLU A 131 3.31 41.01 -0.38
CA GLU A 131 4.29 41.57 -1.30
C GLU A 131 5.10 42.76 -0.71
N ASP A 132 4.56 43.41 0.33
CA ASP A 132 5.13 44.63 0.89
C ASP A 132 6.01 44.44 2.14
N VAL A 133 6.37 43.20 2.50
CA VAL A 133 7.08 42.94 3.74
C VAL A 133 8.27 42.03 3.53
N ASP A 134 9.46 42.63 3.51
CA ASP A 134 10.75 41.94 3.26
C ASP A 134 11.08 40.83 4.25
N ASN A 135 10.42 40.74 5.41
CA ASN A 135 10.71 39.80 6.48
C ASN A 135 9.92 38.48 6.36
N PHE A 136 9.19 38.26 5.27
CA PHE A 136 8.41 37.04 5.08
C PHE A 136 8.87 36.28 3.85
N GLY A 137 9.21 35.00 4.05
CA GLY A 137 9.52 34.06 2.98
C GLY A 137 8.51 32.94 2.90
N LYS A 138 8.39 32.34 1.74
CA LYS A 138 7.69 31.09 1.48
C LYS A 138 8.72 30.01 1.18
N LEU A 139 8.75 28.96 2.01
CA LEU A 139 9.49 27.75 1.73
C LEU A 139 8.49 26.67 1.38
N HIS A 140 8.69 26.00 0.26
CA HIS A 140 7.90 24.83 -0.11
C HIS A 140 8.81 23.67 -0.44
N ARG A 141 8.38 22.48 -0.09
CA ARG A 141 9.05 21.24 -0.46
C ARG A 141 8.02 20.17 -0.78
N SER A 142 8.37 19.28 -1.69
CA SER A 142 7.58 18.10 -1.99
C SER A 142 8.16 16.93 -1.21
N ILE A 143 7.30 16.24 -0.45
CA ILE A 143 7.67 15.03 0.28
C ILE A 143 6.82 13.86 -0.16
N GLU A 144 7.40 12.67 -0.12
CA GLU A 144 6.64 11.45 -0.34
C GLU A 144 5.69 11.19 0.83
N CYS A 145 4.49 10.75 0.52
CA CYS A 145 3.50 10.27 1.49
C CYS A 145 2.90 8.95 1.04
N LEU A 146 2.36 8.21 1.99
CA LEU A 146 1.75 6.92 1.79
C LEU A 146 0.26 7.01 2.09
N TYR A 147 -0.56 6.44 1.21
CA TYR A 147 -1.98 6.27 1.42
C TYR A 147 -2.30 4.79 1.62
N ASP A 148 -3.17 4.53 2.58
CA ASP A 148 -3.75 3.22 2.83
C ASP A 148 -5.11 3.13 2.16
N GLY A 149 -5.29 2.13 1.32
CA GLY A 149 -6.52 1.86 0.62
C GLY A 149 -7.06 0.46 0.88
N ALA A 150 -8.37 0.31 0.78
CA ALA A 150 -9.04 -0.97 0.72
C ALA A 150 -10.12 -0.92 -0.36
N LEU A 151 -10.09 -1.86 -1.29
CA LEU A 151 -10.96 -1.94 -2.46
C LEU A 151 -11.58 -3.33 -2.54
N ILE A 152 -12.89 -3.40 -2.78
CA ILE A 152 -13.56 -4.67 -3.06
C ILE A 152 -13.35 -5.04 -4.51
N LEU A 153 -12.77 -6.22 -4.73
CA LEU A 153 -12.61 -6.75 -6.07
C LEU A 153 -13.97 -7.21 -6.61
N GLY A 154 -14.24 -6.82 -7.85
CA GLY A 154 -15.49 -7.17 -8.52
C GLY A 154 -16.53 -6.05 -8.52
N SER A 155 -16.81 -5.42 -7.40
CA SER A 155 -17.70 -4.24 -7.34
C SER A 155 -16.94 -2.92 -7.52
N ASN A 156 -15.61 -2.94 -7.48
CA ASN A 156 -14.74 -1.77 -7.51
C ASN A 156 -15.10 -0.69 -6.46
N LYS A 157 -15.73 -1.10 -5.36
CA LYS A 157 -16.12 -0.20 -4.28
C LYS A 157 -14.92 0.08 -3.39
N LEU A 158 -14.56 1.34 -3.29
CA LEU A 158 -13.49 1.80 -2.40
C LEU A 158 -14.03 1.89 -0.97
N LEU A 159 -13.46 1.09 -0.06
CA LEU A 159 -13.85 1.02 1.34
C LEU A 159 -13.07 1.99 2.21
N LYS A 160 -11.80 2.20 1.89
CA LYS A 160 -10.88 3.03 2.65
C LYS A 160 -9.91 3.71 1.70
N TRP A 161 -9.68 5.00 1.94
CA TRP A 161 -8.64 5.79 1.30
C TRP A 161 -8.25 6.90 2.25
N GLU A 162 -7.17 6.72 2.97
CA GLU A 162 -6.68 7.70 3.94
C GLU A 162 -5.15 7.73 3.95
N MET A 163 -4.58 8.87 4.34
CA MET A 163 -3.15 8.98 4.55
C MET A 163 -2.72 8.06 5.70
N ALA A 164 -1.68 7.28 5.47
CA ALA A 164 -1.15 6.36 6.47
C ALA A 164 -0.66 7.12 7.69
N LYS A 165 -1.10 6.70 8.87
CA LYS A 165 -0.75 7.38 10.14
C LYS A 165 0.71 7.14 10.56
N ASN A 166 1.23 5.96 10.24
CA ASN A 166 2.57 5.50 10.64
C ASN A 166 3.47 5.31 9.42
N MET A 167 3.96 6.40 8.86
CA MET A 167 4.87 6.37 7.73
C MET A 167 6.32 6.19 8.21
N MET A 168 6.98 5.13 7.73
CA MET A 168 8.40 4.91 7.97
C MET A 168 9.24 5.72 6.98
N ARG A 169 10.13 6.55 7.50
CA ARG A 169 11.04 7.36 6.68
C ARG A 169 12.49 6.92 6.88
N PRO A 170 13.29 6.81 5.81
CA PRO A 170 14.71 6.49 5.95
C PRO A 170 15.44 7.64 6.66
N LYS A 171 16.40 7.29 7.53
CA LYS A 171 17.19 8.30 8.27
C LYS A 171 18.08 9.15 7.35
N SER A 172 18.42 8.63 6.17
CA SER A 172 19.24 9.32 5.18
C SER A 172 18.48 10.40 4.41
N ASP A 173 17.17 10.26 4.29
CA ASP A 173 16.33 11.18 3.51
C ASP A 173 14.89 11.17 4.04
N PHE A 174 14.53 12.16 4.84
CA PHE A 174 13.19 12.30 5.42
C PHE A 174 12.12 12.73 4.40
N THR A 175 12.50 13.11 3.20
CA THR A 175 11.55 13.43 2.13
C THR A 175 10.96 12.18 1.49
N LYS A 176 11.60 11.03 1.67
CA LYS A 176 11.15 9.73 1.16
C LYS A 176 10.35 8.95 2.20
N VAL A 177 9.51 8.05 1.73
CA VAL A 177 8.75 7.11 2.56
C VAL A 177 9.02 5.68 2.12
N LYS A 178 9.10 4.77 3.10
CA LYS A 178 9.16 3.32 2.84
C LYS A 178 7.76 2.75 2.86
N MET A 179 7.52 1.77 1.97
CA MET A 179 6.29 0.97 2.01
C MET A 179 6.20 0.19 3.32
N ASN A 180 4.97 -0.11 3.75
CA ASN A 180 4.73 -1.00 4.89
C ASN A 180 4.98 -2.48 4.55
N TYR A 181 5.20 -2.79 3.28
CA TYR A 181 5.56 -4.11 2.79
C TYR A 181 7.06 -4.16 2.49
N ALA A 182 7.72 -5.19 2.99
CA ALA A 182 9.10 -5.51 2.63
C ALA A 182 9.08 -6.76 1.77
N ILE A 183 9.53 -6.62 0.52
CA ILE A 183 9.49 -7.67 -0.49
C ILE A 183 10.91 -7.93 -0.97
N VAL A 184 11.24 -9.19 -1.15
CA VAL A 184 12.55 -9.60 -1.68
C VAL A 184 12.37 -10.71 -2.70
N ALA A 185 12.93 -10.49 -3.90
CA ALA A 185 13.07 -11.51 -4.93
C ALA A 185 14.56 -11.64 -5.30
N PRO A 186 15.35 -12.51 -4.63
CA PRO A 186 16.79 -12.58 -4.78
C PRO A 186 17.26 -12.85 -6.21
N ARG A 187 16.40 -13.45 -7.02
CA ARG A 187 16.66 -13.71 -8.44
C ARG A 187 15.59 -13.04 -9.28
N MET A 188 15.82 -11.78 -9.55
CA MET A 188 15.04 -11.00 -10.50
C MET A 188 15.92 -10.63 -11.69
N TYR A 189 15.42 -10.85 -12.89
CA TYR A 189 16.07 -10.44 -14.11
C TYR A 189 15.06 -9.74 -15.03
N LYS A 190 15.31 -8.48 -15.30
CA LYS A 190 14.41 -7.62 -16.12
C LYS A 190 12.93 -7.73 -15.70
N GLY A 191 12.68 -7.58 -14.39
CA GLY A 191 11.33 -7.66 -13.81
C GLY A 191 10.72 -9.07 -13.73
N ARG A 192 11.44 -10.12 -14.17
CA ARG A 192 11.00 -11.52 -14.05
C ARG A 192 11.64 -12.19 -12.85
N ILE A 193 10.82 -12.82 -12.05
CA ILE A 193 11.27 -13.59 -10.88
C ILE A 193 11.56 -15.01 -11.34
N GLU A 194 12.82 -15.42 -11.21
CA GLU A 194 13.26 -16.77 -11.57
C GLU A 194 13.20 -17.72 -10.38
N SER A 195 12.72 -18.94 -10.60
CA SER A 195 12.76 -20.01 -9.61
C SER A 195 14.08 -20.74 -9.66
N LEU A 196 14.69 -20.93 -8.48
CA LEU A 196 15.88 -21.78 -8.34
C LEU A 196 15.59 -23.23 -8.71
N VAL A 197 14.42 -23.73 -8.30
CA VAL A 197 13.98 -25.11 -8.60
C VAL A 197 13.86 -25.34 -10.10
N GLN A 198 13.27 -24.39 -10.85
CA GLN A 198 13.13 -24.49 -12.29
C GLN A 198 14.48 -24.62 -13.01
N ARG A 199 15.53 -23.98 -12.49
CA ARG A 199 16.89 -24.12 -13.04
C ARG A 199 17.50 -25.48 -12.73
N ILE A 200 17.28 -26.00 -11.53
CA ILE A 200 17.80 -27.30 -11.08
C ILE A 200 17.14 -28.44 -11.89
N THR A 201 15.84 -28.36 -12.13
CA THR A 201 15.13 -29.36 -12.94
C THR A 201 15.66 -29.42 -14.37
N GLY A 202 15.99 -28.27 -14.98
CA GLY A 202 16.61 -28.27 -16.32
C GLY A 202 17.98 -28.96 -16.37
N PHE A 203 18.77 -28.96 -15.29
CA PHE A 203 20.00 -29.75 -15.21
C PHE A 203 19.72 -31.24 -14.99
N ALA A 204 18.70 -31.59 -14.18
CA ALA A 204 18.31 -32.97 -13.97
C ALA A 204 17.83 -33.65 -15.27
N ASP A 205 17.09 -32.91 -16.10
CA ASP A 205 16.63 -33.40 -17.41
C ASP A 205 17.78 -33.61 -18.41
N MET A 206 18.91 -32.90 -18.25
CA MET A 206 20.12 -33.11 -19.09
C MET A 206 20.97 -34.31 -18.65
N ILE A 207 20.77 -34.85 -17.45
CA ILE A 207 21.51 -36.00 -16.91
C ILE A 207 20.82 -37.33 -17.22
N GLN A 208 19.58 -37.29 -17.65
CA GLN A 208 18.79 -38.45 -18.09
C GLN A 208 19.03 -38.77 -19.56
#